data_78e412a926b4f2e33801c3a068db6886
#
_entry.id   78e412a926b4f2e33801c3a068db6886
#
_cell.length_a   1.000
_cell.length_b   1.000
_cell.length_c   1.000
_cell.angle_alpha   90.00
_cell.angle_beta   90.00
_cell.angle_gamma   90.00
#
_symmetry.space_group_name_H-M   'P 1'
#
loop_
_entity.id
_entity.type
_entity.pdbx_description
1 polymer ?
#
loop_
_entity_poly.entity_id
_entity_poly.type
_entity_poly.pdbx_seq_one_letter_code
_entity_poly.pdbx_strand_id
1 'polypeptide(L)'
;MHALSVAESIEPNEDASEWTIKLHNDRKFSDGTPVKAENFTRAWKLITSQNQTQASFFDSFEGTDEEGAGDLSGVEDVDDYTFTIKLKQPSYDLVSRLGYTAYAPLPDSTLDNPEAGGQKPVGNGPYKLASDTAWEHNVKVTLVPNENYVGDTPAQNEGVVFKFYQSMDAAYNDLKAGNVDVLDAMPSSAIGSYQTTFADRSVNMPYAGIMTLTIPQYLDHFSGEEGQLRRQAISMAINRDEITDQIYSKTRTPAKDFTAPTLKGYSDNLPGSEVLTYNPDKAKELWAQADAIAPWDGTFEIAYNSDGGHKEWVDAAANSIKNTLNISAEGKPIVDFKTMLQQEDEKIIGAAFRSGWQADYPSIYNFLQPLYVTGAASNKGFYSSTEFDNLITQAAGAPTEDDGIAIMQQAQELLLKDLPVVPLWYYNANGAWNNKVDNVSFDWHGQPIAYKITKTTAKK
;
A
#
# COMPACT_ATOMS: atom_id res chain seq x y z
N MET A 1 12.40 -6.60 -13.41
CA MET A 1 11.80 -7.36 -14.54
C MET A 1 10.48 -7.92 -14.02
N HIS A 2 9.37 -7.53 -14.64
CA HIS A 2 8.05 -8.05 -14.28
C HIS A 2 7.90 -9.49 -14.80
N ALA A 3 7.33 -10.37 -13.97
CA ALA A 3 6.99 -11.72 -14.40
C ALA A 3 5.59 -11.69 -15.03
N LEU A 4 5.48 -12.03 -16.32
CA LEU A 4 4.21 -12.13 -17.00
C LEU A 4 3.60 -13.51 -16.75
N SER A 5 2.31 -13.56 -16.38
CA SER A 5 1.60 -14.80 -16.06
C SER A 5 0.57 -15.16 -17.14
N VAL A 6 -0.37 -14.27 -17.39
CA VAL A 6 -1.43 -14.47 -18.39
C VAL A 6 -1.04 -13.82 -19.73
N ALA A 7 -0.34 -12.70 -19.69
CA ALA A 7 0.18 -12.05 -20.87
C ALA A 7 1.45 -12.77 -21.40
N GLU A 8 1.52 -12.95 -22.71
CA GLU A 8 2.74 -13.35 -23.44
C GLU A 8 3.66 -12.12 -23.60
N SER A 9 3.06 -10.95 -23.92
CA SER A 9 3.75 -9.67 -24.00
C SER A 9 2.85 -8.50 -23.60
N ILE A 10 3.48 -7.42 -23.11
CA ILE A 10 2.87 -6.12 -22.80
C ILE A 10 3.84 -5.08 -23.38
N GLU A 11 3.49 -4.49 -24.50
CA GLU A 11 4.39 -3.65 -25.29
C GLU A 11 3.81 -2.25 -25.49
N PRO A 12 4.56 -1.17 -25.15
CA PRO A 12 4.15 0.20 -25.42
C PRO A 12 4.42 0.57 -26.88
N ASN A 13 3.70 1.60 -27.36
CA ASN A 13 4.14 2.39 -28.51
C ASN A 13 5.37 3.26 -28.13
N GLU A 14 5.81 4.13 -29.03
CA GLU A 14 7.05 4.92 -28.86
C GLU A 14 7.07 5.80 -27.60
N ASP A 15 5.92 6.35 -27.19
CA ASP A 15 5.79 7.26 -26.07
C ASP A 15 5.04 6.68 -24.86
N ALA A 16 4.71 5.39 -24.87
CA ALA A 16 3.92 4.71 -23.84
C ALA A 16 2.52 5.30 -23.58
N SER A 17 1.93 5.96 -24.58
CA SER A 17 0.54 6.41 -24.55
C SER A 17 -0.44 5.32 -25.01
N GLU A 18 0.04 4.33 -25.73
CA GLU A 18 -0.74 3.18 -26.19
C GLU A 18 0.03 1.88 -25.93
N TRP A 19 -0.68 0.86 -25.44
CA TRP A 19 -0.12 -0.43 -25.09
C TRP A 19 -0.84 -1.55 -25.82
N THR A 20 -0.07 -2.52 -26.32
CA THR A 20 -0.61 -3.75 -26.89
C THR A 20 -0.34 -4.91 -25.93
N ILE A 21 -1.39 -5.59 -25.51
CA ILE A 21 -1.34 -6.73 -24.62
C ILE A 21 -1.68 -7.98 -25.45
N LYS A 22 -0.75 -8.92 -25.50
CA LYS A 22 -0.94 -10.23 -26.10
C LYS A 22 -0.99 -11.29 -25.02
N LEU A 23 -2.04 -12.10 -25.02
CA LEU A 23 -2.27 -13.16 -24.04
C LEU A 23 -1.73 -14.51 -24.55
N HIS A 24 -1.32 -15.37 -23.62
CA HIS A 24 -1.17 -16.78 -23.89
C HIS A 24 -2.53 -17.41 -24.22
N ASN A 25 -2.58 -18.26 -25.25
CA ASN A 25 -3.82 -18.89 -25.73
C ASN A 25 -4.17 -20.21 -25.03
N ASP A 26 -3.35 -20.63 -24.06
CA ASP A 26 -3.51 -21.86 -23.29
C ASP A 26 -4.00 -21.62 -21.84
N ARG A 27 -4.19 -20.37 -21.45
CA ARG A 27 -4.65 -20.02 -20.11
C ARG A 27 -6.15 -20.27 -19.96
N LYS A 28 -6.53 -20.82 -18.80
CA LYS A 28 -7.92 -21.18 -18.51
C LYS A 28 -8.35 -20.69 -17.13
N PHE A 29 -9.63 -20.42 -16.99
CA PHE A 29 -10.27 -20.29 -15.70
C PHE A 29 -10.39 -21.66 -15.01
N SER A 30 -10.70 -21.66 -13.72
CA SER A 30 -10.83 -22.88 -12.91
C SER A 30 -12.03 -23.76 -13.31
N ASP A 31 -13.00 -23.24 -14.05
CA ASP A 31 -14.09 -23.98 -14.66
C ASP A 31 -13.73 -24.61 -16.01
N GLY A 32 -12.50 -24.39 -16.51
CA GLY A 32 -11.97 -24.92 -17.77
C GLY A 32 -12.22 -24.02 -18.98
N THR A 33 -12.96 -22.91 -18.85
CA THR A 33 -13.16 -21.97 -19.95
C THR A 33 -11.88 -21.19 -20.27
N PRO A 34 -11.61 -20.83 -21.55
CA PRO A 34 -10.41 -20.10 -21.91
C PRO A 34 -10.40 -18.67 -21.37
N VAL A 35 -9.22 -18.13 -21.05
CA VAL A 35 -9.03 -16.72 -20.74
C VAL A 35 -8.75 -15.99 -22.03
N LYS A 36 -9.63 -15.06 -22.41
CA LYS A 36 -9.56 -14.27 -23.63
C LYS A 36 -9.46 -12.78 -23.34
N ALA A 37 -9.15 -11.98 -24.35
CA ALA A 37 -9.10 -10.53 -24.29
C ALA A 37 -10.41 -9.94 -23.73
N GLU A 38 -11.57 -10.40 -24.22
CA GLU A 38 -12.88 -9.94 -23.77
C GLU A 38 -13.16 -10.16 -22.27
N ASN A 39 -12.50 -11.13 -21.64
CA ASN A 39 -12.64 -11.36 -20.20
C ASN A 39 -12.02 -10.22 -19.36
N PHE A 40 -10.99 -9.56 -19.89
CA PHE A 40 -10.42 -8.35 -19.30
C PHE A 40 -11.24 -7.12 -19.66
N THR A 41 -11.45 -6.87 -20.93
CA THR A 41 -12.04 -5.63 -21.41
C THR A 41 -13.49 -5.45 -20.95
N ARG A 42 -14.30 -6.52 -20.93
CA ARG A 42 -15.66 -6.51 -20.37
C ARG A 42 -15.66 -6.34 -18.86
N ALA A 43 -14.73 -6.99 -18.13
CA ALA A 43 -14.61 -6.83 -16.69
C ALA A 43 -14.27 -5.37 -16.31
N TRP A 44 -13.32 -4.75 -17.02
CA TRP A 44 -12.93 -3.37 -16.78
C TRP A 44 -14.05 -2.38 -17.14
N LYS A 45 -14.73 -2.60 -18.27
CA LYS A 45 -15.90 -1.80 -18.66
C LYS A 45 -17.06 -1.91 -17.67
N LEU A 46 -17.22 -3.07 -17.02
CA LEU A 46 -18.22 -3.25 -15.97
C LEU A 46 -17.88 -2.38 -14.73
N ILE A 47 -16.61 -2.35 -14.33
CA ILE A 47 -16.15 -1.54 -13.20
C ILE A 47 -16.35 -0.05 -13.47
N THR A 48 -15.88 0.43 -14.63
CA THR A 48 -15.88 1.87 -14.96
C THR A 48 -17.29 2.39 -15.29
N SER A 49 -18.08 1.64 -16.06
CA SER A 49 -19.44 2.07 -16.45
C SER A 49 -20.43 2.12 -15.27
N GLN A 50 -20.19 1.33 -14.22
CA GLN A 50 -21.00 1.32 -13.01
C GLN A 50 -20.39 2.14 -11.87
N ASN A 51 -19.27 2.80 -12.10
CA ASN A 51 -18.52 3.56 -11.08
C ASN A 51 -18.33 2.76 -9.78
N GLN A 52 -17.83 1.52 -9.91
CA GLN A 52 -17.57 0.65 -8.76
C GLN A 52 -16.36 1.16 -7.98
N THR A 53 -16.18 0.69 -6.76
CA THR A 53 -15.13 1.12 -5.82
C THR A 53 -13.72 1.15 -6.42
N GLN A 54 -13.41 0.26 -7.36
CA GLN A 54 -12.10 0.21 -8.02
C GLN A 54 -12.03 0.97 -9.36
N ALA A 55 -13.05 1.74 -9.72
CA ALA A 55 -13.05 2.53 -10.96
C ALA A 55 -11.86 3.52 -11.01
N SER A 56 -11.47 4.08 -9.87
CA SER A 56 -10.35 5.03 -9.78
C SER A 56 -9.01 4.50 -10.31
N PHE A 57 -8.81 3.17 -10.39
CA PHE A 57 -7.62 2.59 -11.02
C PHE A 57 -7.58 2.79 -12.55
N PHE A 58 -8.68 3.19 -13.16
CA PHE A 58 -8.82 3.45 -14.59
C PHE A 58 -8.83 4.95 -14.93
N ASP A 59 -8.55 5.84 -13.97
CA ASP A 59 -8.55 7.30 -14.15
C ASP A 59 -7.68 7.81 -15.30
N SER A 60 -6.58 7.12 -15.58
CA SER A 60 -5.62 7.45 -16.64
C SER A 60 -5.97 6.85 -18.02
N PHE A 61 -7.03 6.05 -18.13
CA PHE A 61 -7.44 5.44 -19.39
C PHE A 61 -8.33 6.38 -20.22
N GLU A 62 -8.20 6.37 -21.55
CA GLU A 62 -9.13 7.10 -22.39
C GLU A 62 -10.57 6.58 -22.24
N GLY A 63 -11.52 7.52 -22.21
CA GLY A 63 -12.94 7.20 -22.03
C GLY A 63 -13.41 7.13 -20.58
N THR A 64 -12.57 7.57 -19.63
CA THR A 64 -12.94 7.69 -18.21
C THR A 64 -12.79 9.14 -17.73
N ASP A 65 -13.41 9.50 -16.61
CA ASP A 65 -13.21 10.77 -15.91
C ASP A 65 -12.04 10.70 -14.89
N GLU A 66 -11.92 11.69 -14.02
CA GLU A 66 -10.89 11.77 -12.99
C GLU A 66 -11.11 10.74 -11.85
N GLU A 67 -12.32 10.18 -11.73
CA GLU A 67 -12.67 9.13 -10.77
C GLU A 67 -12.59 7.73 -11.40
N GLY A 68 -12.23 7.65 -12.68
CA GLY A 68 -12.13 6.40 -13.45
C GLY A 68 -13.47 5.87 -13.97
N ALA A 69 -14.54 6.65 -13.81
CA ALA A 69 -15.87 6.29 -14.34
C ALA A 69 -15.96 6.64 -15.83
N GLY A 70 -16.60 5.77 -16.62
CA GLY A 70 -16.79 6.02 -18.05
C GLY A 70 -17.01 4.77 -18.89
N ASP A 71 -16.99 4.94 -20.21
CA ASP A 71 -17.22 3.87 -21.19
C ASP A 71 -15.95 3.07 -21.54
N LEU A 72 -14.79 3.54 -21.04
CA LEU A 72 -13.48 2.94 -21.26
C LEU A 72 -13.18 2.74 -22.75
N SER A 73 -13.47 3.76 -23.59
CA SER A 73 -13.31 3.70 -25.04
C SER A 73 -11.86 3.54 -25.51
N GLY A 74 -10.89 3.83 -24.64
CA GLY A 74 -9.47 3.56 -24.90
C GLY A 74 -9.07 2.09 -24.86
N VAL A 75 -9.97 1.16 -24.49
CA VAL A 75 -9.67 -0.28 -24.41
C VAL A 75 -10.46 -1.04 -25.48
N GLU A 76 -9.73 -1.65 -26.44
CA GLU A 76 -10.31 -2.31 -27.60
C GLU A 76 -9.73 -3.72 -27.80
N ASP A 77 -10.62 -4.70 -28.05
CA ASP A 77 -10.24 -6.04 -28.47
C ASP A 77 -9.79 -6.04 -29.93
N VAL A 78 -8.60 -6.55 -30.20
CA VAL A 78 -8.07 -6.74 -31.57
C VAL A 78 -8.45 -8.12 -32.09
N ASP A 79 -8.29 -9.13 -31.25
CA ASP A 79 -8.69 -10.52 -31.49
C ASP A 79 -8.93 -11.24 -30.15
N ASP A 80 -9.20 -12.55 -30.19
CA ASP A 80 -9.48 -13.36 -29.00
C ASP A 80 -8.39 -13.28 -27.90
N TYR A 81 -7.14 -12.97 -28.27
CA TYR A 81 -5.98 -12.98 -27.37
C TYR A 81 -5.15 -11.70 -27.40
N THR A 82 -5.65 -10.68 -28.07
CA THR A 82 -4.95 -9.40 -28.18
C THR A 82 -5.91 -8.24 -27.96
N PHE A 83 -5.53 -7.28 -27.09
CA PHE A 83 -6.25 -6.04 -26.91
C PHE A 83 -5.28 -4.87 -26.73
N THR A 84 -5.79 -3.66 -26.93
CA THR A 84 -5.02 -2.42 -26.78
C THR A 84 -5.58 -1.56 -25.65
N ILE A 85 -4.69 -0.76 -25.06
CA ILE A 85 -5.01 0.23 -24.03
C ILE A 85 -4.47 1.57 -24.49
N LYS A 86 -5.33 2.60 -24.56
CA LYS A 86 -4.93 3.99 -24.76
C LYS A 86 -5.05 4.75 -23.45
N LEU A 87 -4.01 5.50 -23.13
CA LEU A 87 -3.93 6.32 -21.93
C LEU A 87 -4.06 7.80 -22.27
N LYS A 88 -4.63 8.58 -21.36
CA LYS A 88 -4.71 10.05 -21.47
C LYS A 88 -3.34 10.72 -21.47
N GLN A 89 -2.37 10.09 -20.82
CA GLN A 89 -0.98 10.53 -20.72
C GLN A 89 -0.04 9.32 -20.81
N PRO A 90 1.18 9.47 -21.35
CA PRO A 90 2.19 8.42 -21.31
C PRO A 90 2.41 7.86 -19.91
N SER A 91 2.51 6.53 -19.77
CA SER A 91 2.80 5.90 -18.48
C SER A 91 3.50 4.55 -18.65
N TYR A 92 4.78 4.48 -18.31
CA TYR A 92 5.54 3.22 -18.21
C TYR A 92 5.21 2.41 -16.95
N ASP A 93 4.56 3.00 -15.95
CA ASP A 93 4.13 2.33 -14.71
C ASP A 93 2.94 1.38 -14.93
N LEU A 94 2.26 1.46 -16.08
CA LEU A 94 1.09 0.63 -16.39
C LEU A 94 1.36 -0.86 -16.18
N VAL A 95 2.54 -1.37 -16.53
CA VAL A 95 2.88 -2.79 -16.39
C VAL A 95 2.80 -3.24 -14.93
N SER A 96 3.30 -2.43 -14.00
CA SER A 96 3.21 -2.69 -12.55
C SER A 96 1.76 -2.66 -12.07
N ARG A 97 0.96 -1.70 -12.56
CA ARG A 97 -0.44 -1.51 -12.19
C ARG A 97 -1.31 -2.68 -12.63
N LEU A 98 -1.09 -3.22 -13.83
CA LEU A 98 -1.86 -4.35 -14.39
C LEU A 98 -1.77 -5.64 -13.56
N GLY A 99 -0.85 -5.74 -12.61
CA GLY A 99 -0.79 -6.82 -11.62
C GLY A 99 -1.76 -6.68 -10.45
N TYR A 100 -2.46 -5.54 -10.31
CA TYR A 100 -3.42 -5.30 -9.24
C TYR A 100 -4.77 -5.95 -9.52
N THR A 101 -5.52 -6.28 -8.47
CA THR A 101 -6.78 -7.03 -8.57
C THR A 101 -7.87 -6.35 -9.39
N ALA A 102 -7.87 -5.00 -9.49
CA ALA A 102 -8.79 -4.25 -10.34
C ALA A 102 -8.72 -4.66 -11.81
N TYR A 103 -7.57 -5.16 -12.25
CA TYR A 103 -7.32 -5.54 -13.65
C TYR A 103 -7.48 -7.05 -13.91
N ALA A 104 -7.93 -7.82 -12.94
CA ALA A 104 -8.14 -9.26 -13.11
C ALA A 104 -9.22 -9.56 -14.18
N PRO A 105 -9.04 -10.65 -14.97
CA PRO A 105 -10.07 -11.10 -15.89
C PRO A 105 -11.21 -11.80 -15.15
N LEU A 106 -12.41 -11.72 -15.70
CA LEU A 106 -13.58 -12.46 -15.21
C LEU A 106 -14.15 -13.38 -16.27
N PRO A 107 -14.57 -14.62 -15.92
CA PRO A 107 -15.22 -15.51 -16.86
C PRO A 107 -16.62 -15.00 -17.25
N ASP A 108 -17.14 -15.44 -18.39
CA ASP A 108 -18.46 -15.05 -18.87
C ASP A 108 -19.55 -15.35 -17.85
N SER A 109 -19.47 -16.46 -17.14
CA SER A 109 -20.41 -16.81 -16.07
C SER A 109 -20.52 -15.76 -14.96
N THR A 110 -19.41 -15.09 -14.64
CA THR A 110 -19.39 -13.97 -13.68
C THR A 110 -19.82 -12.67 -14.33
N LEU A 111 -19.38 -12.39 -15.57
CA LEU A 111 -19.74 -11.16 -16.30
C LEU A 111 -21.24 -11.09 -16.61
N ASP A 112 -21.88 -12.22 -16.91
CA ASP A 112 -23.31 -12.31 -17.20
C ASP A 112 -24.18 -12.24 -15.92
N ASN A 113 -23.62 -12.61 -14.75
CA ASN A 113 -24.29 -12.51 -13.45
C ASN A 113 -23.26 -12.17 -12.34
N PRO A 114 -22.84 -10.90 -12.21
CA PRO A 114 -21.77 -10.50 -11.28
C PRO A 114 -22.09 -10.79 -9.80
N GLU A 115 -23.35 -10.67 -9.39
CA GLU A 115 -23.76 -10.95 -8.01
C GLU A 115 -23.56 -12.42 -7.65
N ALA A 116 -24.04 -13.34 -8.49
CA ALA A 116 -23.86 -14.78 -8.28
C ALA A 116 -22.39 -15.18 -8.42
N GLY A 117 -21.66 -14.62 -9.40
CA GLY A 117 -20.23 -14.86 -9.60
C GLY A 117 -19.38 -14.38 -8.42
N GLY A 118 -19.75 -13.26 -7.79
CA GLY A 118 -19.11 -12.76 -6.58
C GLY A 118 -19.25 -13.68 -5.37
N GLN A 119 -20.32 -14.48 -5.30
CA GLN A 119 -20.52 -15.48 -4.22
C GLN A 119 -19.78 -16.81 -4.48
N LYS A 120 -19.48 -17.11 -5.73
CA LYS A 120 -18.78 -18.31 -6.16
C LYS A 120 -17.69 -17.97 -7.16
N PRO A 121 -16.62 -17.28 -6.71
CA PRO A 121 -15.61 -16.76 -7.62
C PRO A 121 -14.91 -17.87 -8.40
N VAL A 122 -14.83 -17.68 -9.71
CA VAL A 122 -14.09 -18.48 -10.67
C VAL A 122 -12.92 -17.65 -11.17
N GLY A 123 -11.71 -18.06 -10.84
CA GLY A 123 -10.48 -17.34 -11.18
C GLY A 123 -9.56 -18.17 -12.07
N ASN A 124 -8.44 -17.58 -12.46
CA ASN A 124 -7.40 -18.21 -13.30
C ASN A 124 -6.08 -18.43 -12.54
N GLY A 125 -6.10 -18.36 -11.21
CA GLY A 125 -4.94 -18.56 -10.35
C GLY A 125 -4.67 -20.04 -10.01
N PRO A 126 -3.61 -20.31 -9.20
CA PRO A 126 -3.19 -21.67 -8.82
C PRO A 126 -4.17 -22.39 -7.90
N TYR A 127 -5.16 -21.71 -7.36
CA TYR A 127 -6.18 -22.29 -6.49
C TYR A 127 -7.59 -21.97 -6.99
N LYS A 128 -8.53 -22.81 -6.57
CA LYS A 128 -9.97 -22.62 -6.77
C LYS A 128 -10.74 -23.00 -5.51
N LEU A 129 -12.00 -22.58 -5.39
CA LEU A 129 -12.89 -23.05 -4.34
C LEU A 129 -13.01 -24.60 -4.38
N ALA A 130 -12.94 -25.24 -3.22
CA ALA A 130 -13.03 -26.69 -3.11
C ALA A 130 -14.41 -27.23 -3.51
N SER A 131 -15.46 -26.41 -3.36
CA SER A 131 -16.85 -26.70 -3.75
C SER A 131 -17.65 -25.41 -3.77
N ASP A 132 -18.87 -25.49 -4.27
CA ASP A 132 -19.84 -24.36 -4.28
C ASP A 132 -20.16 -23.80 -2.88
N THR A 133 -19.89 -24.53 -1.83
CA THR A 133 -20.13 -24.13 -0.42
C THR A 133 -18.83 -23.96 0.37
N ALA A 134 -17.70 -23.91 -0.32
CA ALA A 134 -16.38 -23.83 0.31
C ALA A 134 -16.08 -22.45 0.95
N TRP A 135 -16.85 -21.43 0.60
CA TRP A 135 -16.83 -20.14 1.27
C TRP A 135 -17.95 -20.07 2.31
N GLU A 136 -17.60 -20.36 3.54
CA GLU A 136 -18.45 -20.21 4.72
C GLU A 136 -18.23 -18.79 5.28
N HIS A 137 -19.12 -17.86 4.93
CA HIS A 137 -18.98 -16.45 5.29
C HIS A 137 -18.73 -16.27 6.79
N ASN A 138 -17.76 -15.42 7.15
CA ASN A 138 -17.27 -15.13 8.51
C ASN A 138 -16.67 -16.35 9.24
N VAL A 139 -16.50 -17.48 8.60
CA VAL A 139 -15.92 -18.69 9.20
C VAL A 139 -14.63 -19.09 8.51
N LYS A 140 -14.68 -19.44 7.22
CA LYS A 140 -13.52 -19.87 6.45
C LYS A 140 -13.77 -19.85 4.93
N VAL A 141 -12.66 -19.85 4.18
CA VAL A 141 -12.65 -20.22 2.74
C VAL A 141 -11.72 -21.41 2.56
N THR A 142 -12.21 -22.46 1.89
CA THR A 142 -11.43 -23.65 1.58
C THR A 142 -11.10 -23.69 0.09
N LEU A 143 -9.81 -23.70 -0.22
CA LEU A 143 -9.26 -23.72 -1.57
C LEU A 143 -8.50 -25.04 -1.82
N VAL A 144 -8.58 -25.51 -3.05
CA VAL A 144 -7.80 -26.64 -3.56
C VAL A 144 -7.00 -26.23 -4.79
N PRO A 145 -5.94 -26.97 -5.18
CA PRO A 145 -5.22 -26.67 -6.40
C PRO A 145 -6.14 -26.64 -7.61
N ASN A 146 -5.89 -25.66 -8.51
CA ASN A 146 -6.60 -25.54 -9.77
C ASN A 146 -5.91 -26.38 -10.83
N GLU A 147 -6.51 -27.48 -11.25
CA GLU A 147 -5.99 -28.41 -12.26
C GLU A 147 -5.88 -27.79 -13.66
N ASN A 148 -6.57 -26.68 -13.91
CA ASN A 148 -6.53 -25.93 -15.16
C ASN A 148 -5.45 -24.84 -15.17
N TYR A 149 -4.75 -24.64 -14.04
CA TYR A 149 -3.72 -23.63 -13.96
C TYR A 149 -2.47 -23.99 -14.78
N VAL A 150 -2.11 -23.09 -15.70
CA VAL A 150 -0.91 -23.21 -16.55
C VAL A 150 -0.08 -21.94 -16.33
N GLY A 151 0.67 -21.88 -15.25
CA GLY A 151 1.53 -20.75 -14.92
C GLY A 151 2.76 -21.19 -14.14
N ASP A 152 3.64 -20.26 -13.81
CA ASP A 152 4.95 -20.53 -13.20
C ASP A 152 4.88 -20.73 -11.66
N THR A 153 3.69 -20.57 -11.06
CA THR A 153 3.49 -20.64 -9.60
C THR A 153 2.44 -21.71 -9.22
N PRO A 154 2.62 -22.96 -9.62
CA PRO A 154 1.68 -24.03 -9.24
C PRO A 154 1.68 -24.24 -7.72
N ALA A 155 0.52 -24.62 -7.18
CA ALA A 155 0.40 -24.99 -5.77
C ALA A 155 1.32 -26.16 -5.42
N GLN A 156 2.12 -26.00 -4.35
CA GLN A 156 3.02 -27.02 -3.83
C GLN A 156 2.42 -27.80 -2.63
N ASN A 157 1.13 -27.57 -2.38
CA ASN A 157 0.37 -28.20 -1.30
C ASN A 157 -0.99 -28.69 -1.82
N GLU A 158 -1.72 -29.40 -0.97
CA GLU A 158 -3.03 -29.97 -1.31
C GLU A 158 -4.18 -28.96 -1.21
N GLY A 159 -3.91 -27.72 -0.76
CA GLY A 159 -4.88 -26.66 -0.64
C GLY A 159 -4.58 -25.70 0.52
N VAL A 160 -5.40 -24.69 0.63
CA VAL A 160 -5.30 -23.63 1.64
C VAL A 160 -6.66 -23.40 2.27
N VAL A 161 -6.70 -23.25 3.59
CA VAL A 161 -7.89 -22.83 4.34
C VAL A 161 -7.61 -21.48 4.99
N PHE A 162 -8.29 -20.43 4.55
CA PHE A 162 -8.32 -19.17 5.25
C PHE A 162 -9.39 -19.23 6.34
N LYS A 163 -8.97 -19.18 7.60
CA LYS A 163 -9.84 -19.21 8.77
C LYS A 163 -9.99 -17.83 9.35
N PHE A 164 -11.21 -17.35 9.52
CA PHE A 164 -11.51 -16.02 10.02
C PHE A 164 -11.66 -16.04 11.55
N TYR A 165 -11.11 -15.03 12.20
CA TYR A 165 -11.15 -14.85 13.64
C TYR A 165 -11.71 -13.49 14.03
N GLN A 166 -12.50 -13.45 15.09
CA GLN A 166 -12.98 -12.20 15.71
C GLN A 166 -11.93 -11.57 16.64
N SER A 167 -10.91 -12.33 17.02
CA SER A 167 -9.86 -11.90 17.93
C SER A 167 -8.50 -12.45 17.49
N MET A 168 -7.51 -11.57 17.41
CA MET A 168 -6.12 -11.95 17.11
C MET A 168 -5.51 -12.83 18.21
N ASP A 169 -5.89 -12.62 19.48
CA ASP A 169 -5.44 -13.49 20.58
C ASP A 169 -5.96 -14.92 20.43
N ALA A 170 -7.20 -15.11 19.94
CA ALA A 170 -7.74 -16.44 19.64
C ALA A 170 -6.97 -17.11 18.49
N ALA A 171 -6.68 -16.37 17.41
CA ALA A 171 -5.88 -16.88 16.29
C ALA A 171 -4.46 -17.27 16.74
N TYR A 172 -3.83 -16.44 17.56
CA TYR A 172 -2.50 -16.71 18.12
C TYR A 172 -2.49 -17.95 19.05
N ASN A 173 -3.53 -18.13 19.86
CA ASN A 173 -3.66 -19.34 20.69
C ASN A 173 -3.84 -20.59 19.83
N ASP A 174 -4.61 -20.52 18.74
CA ASP A 174 -4.78 -21.61 17.79
C ASP A 174 -3.48 -21.93 17.04
N LEU A 175 -2.65 -20.92 16.72
CA LEU A 175 -1.31 -21.15 16.18
C LEU A 175 -0.43 -21.92 17.15
N LYS A 176 -0.38 -21.51 18.43
CA LYS A 176 0.38 -22.22 19.49
C LYS A 176 -0.11 -23.66 19.71
N ALA A 177 -1.42 -23.87 19.63
CA ALA A 177 -2.02 -25.18 19.76
C ALA A 177 -1.84 -26.07 18.49
N GLY A 178 -1.38 -25.49 17.40
CA GLY A 178 -1.21 -26.18 16.11
C GLY A 178 -2.51 -26.42 15.36
N ASN A 179 -3.56 -25.64 15.62
CA ASN A 179 -4.84 -25.62 14.91
C ASN A 179 -4.84 -24.66 13.72
N VAL A 180 -3.85 -23.77 13.65
CA VAL A 180 -3.52 -22.89 12.53
C VAL A 180 -2.07 -23.13 12.18
N ASP A 181 -1.76 -23.20 10.89
CA ASP A 181 -0.39 -23.45 10.43
C ASP A 181 0.44 -22.16 10.33
N VAL A 182 -0.16 -21.07 9.85
CA VAL A 182 0.49 -19.77 9.64
C VAL A 182 -0.43 -18.66 10.14
N LEU A 183 0.12 -17.69 10.85
CA LEU A 183 -0.54 -16.46 11.25
C LEU A 183 0.24 -15.29 10.68
N ASP A 184 -0.43 -14.42 9.94
CA ASP A 184 0.16 -13.32 9.18
C ASP A 184 0.29 -12.01 9.97
N ALA A 185 -0.32 -11.93 11.15
CA ALA A 185 -0.20 -10.79 12.05
C ALA A 185 -0.19 -11.24 13.52
N MET A 186 0.49 -10.49 14.38
CA MET A 186 0.58 -10.79 15.80
C MET A 186 -0.32 -9.87 16.64
N PRO A 187 -1.02 -10.39 17.66
CA PRO A 187 -1.72 -9.54 18.62
C PRO A 187 -0.73 -8.70 19.44
N SER A 188 -1.18 -7.55 19.91
CA SER A 188 -0.36 -6.66 20.76
C SER A 188 0.17 -7.37 22.01
N SER A 189 -0.58 -8.31 22.57
CA SER A 189 -0.19 -9.14 23.71
C SER A 189 1.04 -10.02 23.44
N ALA A 190 1.33 -10.36 22.18
CA ALA A 190 2.40 -11.26 21.78
C ALA A 190 3.53 -10.54 21.03
N ILE A 191 3.34 -9.29 20.61
CA ILE A 191 4.26 -8.60 19.70
C ILE A 191 5.70 -8.53 20.24
N GLY A 192 5.89 -8.38 21.53
CA GLY A 192 7.22 -8.35 22.18
C GLY A 192 7.87 -9.72 22.38
N SER A 193 7.17 -10.83 22.14
CA SER A 193 7.66 -12.18 22.53
C SER A 193 7.53 -13.25 21.43
N TYR A 194 6.77 -13.00 20.36
CA TYR A 194 6.50 -14.03 19.36
C TYR A 194 7.77 -14.52 18.65
N GLN A 195 8.73 -13.64 18.37
CA GLN A 195 10.01 -14.02 17.75
C GLN A 195 10.83 -14.96 18.63
N THR A 196 10.78 -14.81 19.96
CA THR A 196 11.41 -15.76 20.89
C THR A 196 10.61 -17.06 20.96
N THR A 197 9.27 -16.97 20.93
CA THR A 197 8.38 -18.14 21.01
C THR A 197 8.50 -19.06 19.80
N PHE A 198 8.58 -18.48 18.61
CA PHE A 198 8.63 -19.25 17.35
C PHE A 198 10.02 -19.34 16.73
N ALA A 199 10.97 -18.53 17.20
CA ALA A 199 12.37 -18.48 16.74
C ALA A 199 12.48 -18.34 15.20
N ASP A 200 13.12 -19.30 14.53
CA ASP A 200 13.28 -19.37 13.06
C ASP A 200 11.98 -19.55 12.27
N ARG A 201 10.87 -19.76 12.97
CA ARG A 201 9.50 -19.85 12.41
C ARG A 201 8.70 -18.57 12.61
N SER A 202 9.35 -17.44 12.50
CA SER A 202 8.73 -16.11 12.60
C SER A 202 9.33 -15.16 11.58
N VAL A 203 8.57 -14.11 11.26
CA VAL A 203 9.02 -13.00 10.40
C VAL A 203 8.80 -11.67 11.10
N ASN A 204 9.75 -10.78 10.92
CA ASN A 204 9.67 -9.36 11.26
C ASN A 204 10.48 -8.61 10.21
N MET A 205 9.83 -8.16 9.14
CA MET A 205 10.49 -7.48 8.01
C MET A 205 9.58 -6.39 7.43
N PRO A 206 10.14 -5.28 6.97
CA PRO A 206 9.35 -4.27 6.27
C PRO A 206 8.58 -4.84 5.08
N TYR A 207 7.39 -4.30 4.84
CA TYR A 207 6.64 -4.49 3.61
C TYR A 207 6.28 -3.13 2.99
N ALA A 208 5.59 -3.11 1.85
CA ALA A 208 5.28 -1.88 1.12
C ALA A 208 4.18 -1.06 1.82
N GLY A 209 4.48 -0.56 3.01
CA GLY A 209 3.57 0.27 3.80
C GLY A 209 4.33 1.23 4.72
N ILE A 210 3.78 2.42 4.90
CA ILE A 210 4.36 3.50 5.68
C ILE A 210 3.32 4.18 6.59
N MET A 211 3.72 4.53 7.79
CA MET A 211 3.01 5.47 8.67
C MET A 211 3.62 6.85 8.53
N THR A 212 2.77 7.85 8.45
CA THR A 212 3.17 9.25 8.30
C THR A 212 2.40 10.17 9.23
N LEU A 213 2.91 11.37 9.41
CA LEU A 213 2.24 12.49 10.07
C LEU A 213 2.04 13.60 9.04
N THR A 214 0.81 13.84 8.63
CA THR A 214 0.46 14.93 7.73
C THR A 214 0.35 16.23 8.52
N ILE A 215 1.03 17.27 8.04
CA ILE A 215 0.97 18.63 8.61
C ILE A 215 0.45 19.57 7.52
N PRO A 216 -0.86 19.80 7.44
CA PRO A 216 -1.44 20.61 6.39
C PRO A 216 -0.89 22.04 6.40
N GLN A 217 -0.52 22.53 5.21
CA GLN A 217 0.06 23.87 5.08
C GLN A 217 -0.97 25.00 5.21
N TYR A 218 -2.27 24.68 5.27
CA TYR A 218 -3.33 25.65 5.54
C TYR A 218 -3.54 25.94 7.04
N LEU A 219 -2.88 25.19 7.91
CA LEU A 219 -2.89 25.47 9.34
C LEU A 219 -2.04 26.70 9.67
N ASP A 220 -2.48 27.45 10.68
CA ASP A 220 -1.71 28.60 11.18
C ASP A 220 -0.30 28.16 11.56
N HIS A 221 0.71 28.99 11.25
CA HIS A 221 2.13 28.71 11.44
C HIS A 221 2.75 27.63 10.53
N PHE A 222 2.00 26.98 9.63
CA PHE A 222 2.51 25.89 8.80
C PHE A 222 2.58 26.21 7.30
N SER A 223 2.36 27.46 6.89
CA SER A 223 2.53 27.92 5.50
C SER A 223 3.87 28.63 5.28
N GLY A 224 4.30 28.73 4.02
CA GLY A 224 5.50 29.48 3.61
C GLY A 224 6.79 29.03 4.28
N GLU A 225 7.74 29.97 4.43
CA GLU A 225 9.07 29.71 5.01
C GLU A 225 8.98 29.34 6.49
N GLU A 226 8.16 30.02 7.27
CA GLU A 226 7.91 29.66 8.67
C GLU A 226 7.45 28.21 8.79
N GLY A 227 6.42 27.85 8.02
CA GLY A 227 5.84 26.51 8.06
C GLY A 227 6.83 25.41 7.65
N GLN A 228 7.68 25.67 6.66
CA GLN A 228 8.72 24.73 6.26
C GLN A 228 9.71 24.48 7.41
N LEU A 229 10.20 25.53 8.05
CA LEU A 229 11.10 25.41 9.20
C LEU A 229 10.46 24.64 10.35
N ARG A 230 9.17 24.91 10.65
CA ARG A 230 8.44 24.21 11.72
C ARG A 230 8.24 22.72 11.40
N ARG A 231 7.85 22.36 10.18
CA ARG A 231 7.68 20.96 9.79
C ARG A 231 9.00 20.18 9.86
N GLN A 232 10.11 20.79 9.42
CA GLN A 232 11.44 20.19 9.56
C GLN A 232 11.85 20.05 11.03
N ALA A 233 11.62 21.05 11.86
CA ALA A 233 11.90 21.00 13.30
C ALA A 233 11.10 19.89 13.98
N ILE A 234 9.81 19.77 13.70
CA ILE A 234 8.94 18.71 14.22
C ILE A 234 9.45 17.33 13.80
N SER A 235 9.82 17.13 12.51
CA SER A 235 10.37 15.88 12.04
C SER A 235 11.63 15.46 12.81
N MET A 236 12.56 16.41 13.01
CA MET A 236 13.82 16.18 13.73
C MET A 236 13.62 16.07 15.26
N ALA A 237 12.47 16.51 15.80
CA ALA A 237 12.10 16.37 17.22
C ALA A 237 11.47 15.02 17.55
N ILE A 238 11.06 14.23 16.57
CA ILE A 238 10.46 12.89 16.79
C ILE A 238 11.55 11.83 16.84
N ASN A 239 11.74 11.21 18.01
CA ASN A 239 12.67 10.10 18.19
C ASN A 239 12.05 8.79 17.69
N ARG A 240 12.16 8.54 16.37
CA ARG A 240 11.59 7.37 15.70
C ARG A 240 12.14 6.06 16.23
N ASP A 241 13.45 6.00 16.51
CA ASP A 241 14.10 4.79 17.01
C ASP A 241 13.56 4.41 18.39
N GLU A 242 13.41 5.37 19.29
CA GLU A 242 12.85 5.14 20.63
C GLU A 242 11.39 4.68 20.55
N ILE A 243 10.57 5.33 19.72
CA ILE A 243 9.15 4.98 19.58
C ILE A 243 9.01 3.57 18.99
N THR A 244 9.78 3.24 17.95
CA THR A 244 9.72 1.90 17.33
C THR A 244 10.25 0.82 18.27
N ASP A 245 11.21 1.13 19.12
CA ASP A 245 11.73 0.19 20.13
C ASP A 245 10.74 0.00 21.30
N GLN A 246 10.29 1.08 21.92
CA GLN A 246 9.50 1.04 23.16
C GLN A 246 8.03 0.70 22.93
N ILE A 247 7.41 1.27 21.88
CA ILE A 247 5.98 1.07 21.61
C ILE A 247 5.75 -0.15 20.73
N TYR A 248 6.61 -0.38 19.74
CA TYR A 248 6.41 -1.42 18.75
C TYR A 248 7.34 -2.63 18.91
N SER A 249 8.18 -2.68 19.94
CA SER A 249 9.11 -3.79 20.17
C SER A 249 9.93 -4.13 18.89
N LYS A 250 10.37 -3.12 18.15
CA LYS A 250 11.10 -3.23 16.88
C LYS A 250 10.32 -3.91 15.73
N THR A 251 8.99 -3.91 15.80
CA THR A 251 8.12 -4.42 14.73
C THR A 251 7.65 -3.33 13.77
N ARG A 252 8.37 -2.22 13.75
CA ARG A 252 8.33 -1.15 12.77
C ARG A 252 9.76 -0.70 12.49
N THR A 253 10.00 -0.20 11.29
CA THR A 253 11.33 0.26 10.85
C THR A 253 11.28 1.77 10.63
N PRO A 254 12.12 2.58 11.30
CA PRO A 254 12.18 4.03 11.09
C PRO A 254 12.30 4.40 9.61
N ALA A 255 11.46 5.32 9.14
CA ALA A 255 11.43 5.70 7.73
C ALA A 255 12.65 6.54 7.33
N LYS A 256 13.12 6.34 6.09
CA LYS A 256 14.25 7.03 5.46
C LYS A 256 13.85 7.77 4.19
N ASP A 257 12.72 7.43 3.60
CA ASP A 257 12.13 8.10 2.45
C ASP A 257 10.58 8.05 2.53
N PHE A 258 9.90 8.49 1.47
CA PHE A 258 8.43 8.52 1.38
C PHE A 258 7.80 7.24 0.82
N THR A 259 8.60 6.19 0.57
CA THR A 259 8.16 4.96 -0.09
C THR A 259 8.27 3.74 0.84
N ALA A 260 8.85 2.63 0.40
CA ALA A 260 9.06 1.48 1.28
C ALA A 260 10.26 0.62 0.84
N PRO A 261 11.00 -0.02 1.79
CA PRO A 261 12.24 -0.74 1.51
C PRO A 261 12.11 -1.95 0.57
N THR A 262 10.91 -2.48 0.38
CA THR A 262 10.64 -3.62 -0.50
C THR A 262 10.43 -3.24 -1.96
N LEU A 263 10.41 -1.95 -2.27
CA LEU A 263 10.15 -1.44 -3.60
C LEU A 263 11.42 -1.02 -4.32
N LYS A 264 11.47 -1.27 -5.63
CA LYS A 264 12.51 -0.73 -6.49
C LYS A 264 12.41 0.81 -6.50
N GLY A 265 13.53 1.48 -6.28
CA GLY A 265 13.59 2.94 -6.18
C GLY A 265 13.56 3.50 -4.75
N TYR A 266 13.33 2.64 -3.74
CA TYR A 266 13.59 3.03 -2.36
C TYR A 266 15.05 3.48 -2.16
N SER A 267 15.26 4.49 -1.32
CA SER A 267 16.60 4.94 -0.93
C SER A 267 16.61 5.37 0.54
N ASP A 268 17.63 4.93 1.26
CA ASP A 268 17.86 5.28 2.67
C ASP A 268 18.80 6.48 2.86
N ASN A 269 19.24 7.10 1.76
CA ASN A 269 20.24 8.16 1.75
C ASN A 269 19.99 9.24 0.68
N LEU A 270 18.73 9.53 0.34
CA LEU A 270 18.42 10.66 -0.54
C LEU A 270 18.97 11.98 0.03
N PRO A 271 19.43 12.92 -0.82
CA PRO A 271 19.76 14.26 -0.40
C PRO A 271 18.63 14.90 0.43
N GLY A 272 18.95 15.42 1.61
CA GLY A 272 17.96 16.00 2.53
C GLY A 272 17.31 15.01 3.48
N SER A 273 17.59 13.68 3.37
CA SER A 273 16.99 12.66 4.23
C SER A 273 17.39 12.77 5.72
N GLU A 274 18.44 13.55 6.05
CA GLU A 274 18.80 13.84 7.43
C GLU A 274 17.66 14.51 8.23
N VAL A 275 16.72 15.17 7.56
CA VAL A 275 15.52 15.76 8.19
C VAL A 275 14.61 14.69 8.84
N LEU A 276 14.73 13.44 8.45
CA LEU A 276 14.01 12.29 9.04
C LEU A 276 14.74 11.67 10.24
N THR A 277 15.93 12.17 10.59
CA THR A 277 16.72 11.66 11.70
C THR A 277 16.48 12.53 12.95
N TYR A 278 16.32 11.88 14.12
CA TYR A 278 16.19 12.59 15.38
C TYR A 278 17.44 13.43 15.66
N ASN A 279 17.26 14.73 15.76
CA ASN A 279 18.33 15.68 16.05
C ASN A 279 17.78 16.87 16.86
N PRO A 280 17.76 16.76 18.20
CA PRO A 280 17.12 17.75 19.06
C PRO A 280 17.76 19.14 18.97
N ASP A 281 19.07 19.24 18.73
CA ASP A 281 19.74 20.53 18.63
C ASP A 281 19.37 21.26 17.33
N LYS A 282 19.36 20.53 16.20
CA LYS A 282 18.94 21.10 14.92
C LYS A 282 17.44 21.43 14.92
N ALA A 283 16.62 20.60 15.55
CA ALA A 283 15.19 20.88 15.72
C ALA A 283 14.94 22.21 16.45
N LYS A 284 15.65 22.44 17.56
CA LYS A 284 15.57 23.71 18.32
C LYS A 284 16.05 24.91 17.49
N GLU A 285 17.14 24.74 16.74
CA GLU A 285 17.66 25.80 15.85
C GLU A 285 16.61 26.20 14.81
N LEU A 286 16.03 25.24 14.10
CA LEU A 286 15.00 25.49 13.07
C LEU A 286 13.73 26.09 13.68
N TRP A 287 13.31 25.61 14.86
CA TRP A 287 12.17 26.17 15.58
C TRP A 287 12.39 27.63 15.98
N ALA A 288 13.58 27.99 16.46
CA ALA A 288 13.94 29.37 16.80
C ALA A 288 13.99 30.25 15.56
N GLN A 289 14.41 29.74 14.40
CA GLN A 289 14.36 30.48 13.13
C GLN A 289 12.92 30.77 12.72
N ALA A 290 12.01 29.78 12.88
CA ALA A 290 10.60 29.99 12.62
C ALA A 290 9.96 30.97 13.57
N ASP A 291 10.29 30.94 14.86
CA ASP A 291 9.82 31.92 15.88
C ASP A 291 10.31 33.34 15.59
N ALA A 292 11.44 33.52 14.90
CA ALA A 292 11.91 34.83 14.46
C ALA A 292 11.05 35.40 13.32
N ILE A 293 10.32 34.55 12.57
CA ILE A 293 9.36 34.98 11.54
C ILE A 293 8.02 35.33 12.21
N ALA A 294 7.46 34.32 12.96
CA ALA A 294 6.26 34.50 13.76
C ALA A 294 6.36 33.65 15.05
N PRO A 295 6.24 34.27 16.25
CA PRO A 295 6.32 33.52 17.51
C PRO A 295 5.22 32.49 17.62
N TRP A 296 5.57 31.30 18.10
CA TRP A 296 4.61 30.22 18.37
C TRP A 296 3.77 30.52 19.63
N ASP A 297 2.46 30.40 19.52
CA ASP A 297 1.54 30.70 20.64
C ASP A 297 0.46 29.60 20.86
N GLY A 298 0.62 28.44 20.17
CA GLY A 298 -0.37 27.36 20.18
C GLY A 298 0.07 26.07 20.88
N THR A 299 -0.79 25.06 20.75
CA THR A 299 -0.52 23.68 21.06
C THR A 299 -0.39 22.90 19.75
N PHE A 300 0.67 22.10 19.62
CA PHE A 300 0.78 21.19 18.49
C PHE A 300 -0.06 19.94 18.74
N GLU A 301 -1.15 19.80 18.01
CA GLU A 301 -2.06 18.66 18.13
C GLU A 301 -1.80 17.63 17.02
N ILE A 302 -1.86 16.34 17.37
CA ILE A 302 -1.81 15.22 16.44
C ILE A 302 -3.15 14.49 16.50
N ALA A 303 -4.00 14.70 15.50
CA ALA A 303 -5.27 14.01 15.38
C ALA A 303 -5.09 12.54 14.97
N TYR A 304 -5.88 11.66 15.57
CA TYR A 304 -5.90 10.24 15.29
C TYR A 304 -7.28 9.63 15.55
N ASN A 305 -7.65 8.60 14.78
CA ASN A 305 -8.89 7.86 15.03
C ASN A 305 -8.74 6.92 16.24
N SER A 306 -9.71 6.96 17.15
CA SER A 306 -9.67 6.21 18.41
C SER A 306 -9.84 4.70 18.25
N ASP A 307 -10.45 4.27 17.12
CA ASP A 307 -10.67 2.86 16.77
C ASP A 307 -9.44 2.17 16.11
N GLY A 308 -8.35 2.90 15.82
CA GLY A 308 -7.18 2.41 15.08
C GLY A 308 -5.95 2.03 15.93
N GLY A 309 -6.02 2.11 17.26
CA GLY A 309 -4.89 1.76 18.14
C GLY A 309 -3.70 2.73 18.05
N HIS A 310 -3.94 4.00 17.77
CA HIS A 310 -2.89 5.00 17.54
C HIS A 310 -2.45 5.78 18.75
N LYS A 311 -3.21 5.74 19.86
CA LYS A 311 -2.99 6.59 21.02
C LYS A 311 -1.57 6.53 21.58
N GLU A 312 -1.03 5.34 21.77
CA GLU A 312 0.26 5.16 22.45
C GLU A 312 1.42 5.81 21.68
N TRP A 313 1.50 5.58 20.39
CA TRP A 313 2.56 6.17 19.59
C TRP A 313 2.36 7.68 19.36
N VAL A 314 1.11 8.15 19.26
CA VAL A 314 0.79 9.57 19.15
C VAL A 314 1.21 10.31 20.42
N ASP A 315 0.89 9.78 21.58
CA ASP A 315 1.33 10.33 22.87
C ASP A 315 2.86 10.35 22.98
N ALA A 316 3.54 9.29 22.53
CA ALA A 316 5.01 9.23 22.51
C ALA A 316 5.62 10.27 21.56
N ALA A 317 5.08 10.43 20.35
CA ALA A 317 5.53 11.45 19.39
C ALA A 317 5.28 12.87 19.91
N ALA A 318 4.09 13.14 20.45
CA ALA A 318 3.76 14.43 21.06
C ALA A 318 4.70 14.77 22.24
N ASN A 319 5.00 13.77 23.11
CA ASN A 319 5.97 13.94 24.19
C ASN A 319 7.39 14.21 23.68
N SER A 320 7.82 13.51 22.62
CA SER A 320 9.12 13.76 21.98
C SER A 320 9.24 15.20 21.46
N ILE A 321 8.21 15.68 20.75
CA ILE A 321 8.11 17.05 20.27
C ILE A 321 8.11 18.06 21.41
N LYS A 322 7.24 17.86 22.39
CA LYS A 322 7.11 18.71 23.60
C LYS A 322 8.44 18.87 24.32
N ASN A 323 9.11 17.75 24.60
CA ASN A 323 10.36 17.76 25.36
C ASN A 323 11.53 18.35 24.54
N THR A 324 11.55 18.12 23.24
CA THR A 324 12.61 18.64 22.37
C THR A 324 12.45 20.13 22.10
N LEU A 325 11.26 20.59 21.73
CA LEU A 325 11.03 21.99 21.31
C LEU A 325 10.57 22.89 22.47
N ASN A 326 10.27 22.33 23.63
CA ASN A 326 9.73 23.05 24.79
C ASN A 326 8.43 23.81 24.46
N ILE A 327 7.52 23.16 23.74
CA ILE A 327 6.19 23.67 23.38
C ILE A 327 5.10 22.75 23.96
N SER A 328 3.85 23.21 23.96
CA SER A 328 2.72 22.32 24.23
C SER A 328 2.48 21.43 23.03
N ALA A 329 2.39 20.10 23.25
CA ALA A 329 2.05 19.13 22.21
C ALA A 329 1.24 17.97 22.80
N GLU A 330 0.19 17.52 22.10
CA GLU A 330 -0.70 16.47 22.59
C GLU A 330 -1.43 15.74 21.45
N GLY A 331 -1.97 14.56 21.75
CA GLY A 331 -2.83 13.81 20.84
C GLY A 331 -4.27 14.34 20.87
N LYS A 332 -4.92 14.39 19.70
CA LYS A 332 -6.32 14.80 19.50
C LYS A 332 -7.14 13.61 19.01
N PRO A 333 -7.87 12.91 19.92
CA PRO A 333 -8.64 11.75 19.50
C PRO A 333 -9.90 12.17 18.70
N ILE A 334 -10.09 11.53 17.53
CA ILE A 334 -11.32 11.60 16.74
C ILE A 334 -12.06 10.28 16.96
N VAL A 335 -13.38 10.29 16.97
CA VAL A 335 -14.21 9.15 17.40
C VAL A 335 -13.94 7.87 16.60
N ASP A 336 -13.81 7.98 15.27
CA ASP A 336 -13.53 6.86 14.36
C ASP A 336 -12.83 7.33 13.08
N PHE A 337 -12.37 6.37 12.27
CA PHE A 337 -11.64 6.64 11.03
C PHE A 337 -12.51 7.34 9.98
N LYS A 338 -13.78 6.95 9.86
CA LYS A 338 -14.70 7.58 8.88
C LYS A 338 -14.88 9.07 9.16
N THR A 339 -15.11 9.43 10.42
CA THR A 339 -15.24 10.82 10.86
C THR A 339 -13.95 11.59 10.63
N MET A 340 -12.80 10.96 10.88
CA MET A 340 -11.50 11.57 10.65
C MET A 340 -11.29 11.90 9.16
N LEU A 341 -11.55 10.96 8.25
CA LEU A 341 -11.46 11.19 6.80
C LEU A 341 -12.38 12.33 6.34
N GLN A 342 -13.62 12.38 6.85
CA GLN A 342 -14.52 13.50 6.55
C GLN A 342 -13.94 14.84 6.99
N GLN A 343 -13.38 14.93 8.19
CA GLN A 343 -12.77 16.17 8.69
C GLN A 343 -11.53 16.58 7.89
N GLU A 344 -10.75 15.61 7.39
CA GLU A 344 -9.63 15.86 6.48
C GLU A 344 -10.11 16.45 5.15
N ASP A 345 -11.12 15.83 4.52
CA ASP A 345 -11.68 16.25 3.24
C ASP A 345 -12.32 17.65 3.31
N GLU A 346 -13.01 17.95 4.40
CA GLU A 346 -13.65 19.24 4.67
C GLU A 346 -12.67 20.32 5.19
N LYS A 347 -11.39 19.97 5.43
CA LYS A 347 -10.34 20.84 6.00
C LYS A 347 -10.70 21.40 7.40
N ILE A 348 -11.49 20.66 8.17
CA ILE A 348 -11.94 21.08 9.50
C ILE A 348 -11.26 20.32 10.64
N ILE A 349 -10.33 19.42 10.33
CA ILE A 349 -9.59 18.64 11.35
C ILE A 349 -8.81 19.53 12.31
N GLY A 350 -8.31 20.70 11.84
CA GLY A 350 -7.69 21.74 12.63
C GLY A 350 -6.43 21.32 13.39
N ALA A 351 -5.73 20.28 12.93
CA ALA A 351 -4.54 19.73 13.57
C ALA A 351 -3.66 19.04 12.53
N ALA A 352 -2.40 18.74 12.87
CA ALA A 352 -1.66 17.68 12.19
C ALA A 352 -2.34 16.35 12.46
N PHE A 353 -2.22 15.39 11.55
CA PHE A 353 -2.93 14.11 11.73
C PHE A 353 -2.12 12.91 11.27
N ARG A 354 -2.40 11.78 11.92
CA ARG A 354 -1.84 10.50 11.50
C ARG A 354 -2.33 10.16 10.11
N SER A 355 -1.45 9.66 9.27
CA SER A 355 -1.77 9.17 7.95
C SER A 355 -0.92 7.93 7.66
N GLY A 356 -1.11 7.30 6.53
CA GLY A 356 -0.32 6.15 6.10
C GLY A 356 -0.75 5.68 4.73
N TRP A 357 0.08 4.82 4.16
CA TRP A 357 -0.21 4.21 2.87
C TRP A 357 0.31 2.78 2.84
N GLN A 358 -0.41 1.93 2.13
CA GLN A 358 0.04 0.61 1.74
C GLN A 358 -0.07 0.54 0.22
N ALA A 359 0.99 0.07 -0.44
CA ALA A 359 1.01 0.02 -1.90
C ALA A 359 -0.08 -0.89 -2.46
N ASP A 360 -0.78 -0.42 -3.48
CA ASP A 360 -1.71 -1.23 -4.27
C ASP A 360 -0.96 -2.14 -5.25
N TYR A 361 0.17 -1.66 -5.76
CA TYR A 361 1.06 -2.38 -6.67
C TYR A 361 2.53 -1.99 -6.41
N PRO A 362 3.52 -2.84 -6.78
CA PRO A 362 4.91 -2.68 -6.35
C PRO A 362 5.68 -1.60 -7.12
N SER A 363 5.26 -0.34 -6.99
CA SER A 363 5.91 0.83 -7.58
C SER A 363 5.96 1.98 -6.58
N ILE A 364 7.08 2.71 -6.55
CA ILE A 364 7.19 3.95 -5.77
C ILE A 364 6.26 5.05 -6.31
N TYR A 365 5.83 4.96 -7.56
CA TYR A 365 4.83 5.87 -8.15
C TYR A 365 3.52 5.86 -7.37
N ASN A 366 3.11 4.68 -6.86
CA ASN A 366 1.91 4.53 -6.03
C ASN A 366 2.01 5.22 -4.65
N PHE A 367 3.21 5.57 -4.20
CA PHE A 367 3.43 6.37 -2.99
C PHE A 367 3.49 7.88 -3.27
N LEU A 368 3.80 8.28 -4.49
CA LEU A 368 4.09 9.68 -4.82
C LEU A 368 2.91 10.36 -5.50
N GLN A 369 2.38 9.76 -6.57
CA GLN A 369 1.32 10.36 -7.36
C GLN A 369 0.01 10.54 -6.56
N PRO A 370 -0.60 9.51 -5.97
CA PRO A 370 -1.91 9.66 -5.31
C PRO A 370 -1.85 10.47 -4.02
N LEU A 371 -0.68 10.59 -3.39
CA LEU A 371 -0.54 11.21 -2.07
C LEU A 371 -0.06 12.67 -2.13
N TYR A 372 0.66 13.08 -3.19
CA TYR A 372 1.32 14.40 -3.19
C TYR A 372 1.09 15.24 -4.44
N VAL A 373 0.59 14.68 -5.54
CA VAL A 373 0.21 15.47 -6.73
C VAL A 373 -0.95 16.40 -6.36
N THR A 374 -0.90 17.63 -6.86
CA THR A 374 -1.93 18.63 -6.62
C THR A 374 -3.31 18.12 -7.02
N GLY A 375 -4.26 18.11 -6.09
CA GLY A 375 -5.64 17.66 -6.32
C GLY A 375 -5.84 16.14 -6.34
N ALA A 376 -4.79 15.33 -6.15
CA ALA A 376 -4.94 13.89 -6.07
C ALA A 376 -5.83 13.47 -4.89
N ALA A 377 -6.65 12.44 -5.09
CA ALA A 377 -7.72 12.04 -4.16
C ALA A 377 -7.24 11.69 -2.74
N SER A 378 -6.03 11.15 -2.62
CA SER A 378 -5.42 10.79 -1.33
C SER A 378 -4.46 11.84 -0.77
N ASN A 379 -4.32 13.00 -1.43
CA ASN A 379 -3.54 14.13 -0.94
C ASN A 379 -4.33 14.93 0.11
N LYS A 380 -4.53 14.34 1.28
CA LYS A 380 -5.36 14.91 2.36
C LYS A 380 -4.72 16.11 3.08
N GLY A 381 -3.41 16.32 2.90
CA GLY A 381 -2.70 17.51 3.35
C GLY A 381 -2.85 18.73 2.43
N PHE A 382 -3.45 18.53 1.27
CA PHE A 382 -3.62 19.53 0.21
C PHE A 382 -2.30 20.18 -0.22
N TYR A 383 -1.22 19.40 -0.22
CA TYR A 383 0.05 19.82 -0.78
C TYR A 383 -0.11 20.18 -2.24
N SER A 384 0.53 21.27 -2.67
CA SER A 384 0.51 21.72 -4.06
C SER A 384 1.88 22.26 -4.45
N SER A 385 2.48 21.66 -5.45
CA SER A 385 3.77 22.06 -5.98
C SER A 385 3.83 21.75 -7.48
N THR A 386 3.84 22.79 -8.31
CA THR A 386 3.97 22.63 -9.77
C THR A 386 5.28 21.92 -10.14
N GLU A 387 6.36 22.11 -9.39
CA GLU A 387 7.64 21.44 -9.63
C GLU A 387 7.52 19.94 -9.35
N PHE A 388 6.88 19.55 -8.24
CA PHE A 388 6.61 18.16 -7.93
C PHE A 388 5.71 17.50 -8.97
N ASP A 389 4.59 18.14 -9.34
CA ASP A 389 3.64 17.63 -10.31
C ASP A 389 4.32 17.39 -11.68
N ASN A 390 5.18 18.31 -12.10
CA ASN A 390 5.95 18.18 -13.34
C ASN A 390 6.94 16.99 -13.29
N LEU A 391 7.63 16.79 -12.16
CA LEU A 391 8.53 15.64 -12.00
C LEU A 391 7.77 14.32 -12.05
N ILE A 392 6.63 14.21 -11.39
CA ILE A 392 5.81 12.99 -11.44
C ILE A 392 5.29 12.71 -12.85
N THR A 393 4.85 13.75 -13.57
CA THR A 393 4.43 13.63 -14.98
C THR A 393 5.60 13.18 -15.88
N GLN A 394 6.79 13.75 -15.70
CA GLN A 394 7.99 13.35 -16.43
C GLN A 394 8.40 11.91 -16.11
N ALA A 395 8.31 11.51 -14.83
CA ALA A 395 8.63 10.15 -14.42
C ALA A 395 7.71 9.11 -15.07
N ALA A 396 6.41 9.42 -15.16
CA ALA A 396 5.43 8.54 -15.82
C ALA A 396 5.74 8.32 -17.30
N GLY A 397 6.18 9.36 -18.00
CA GLY A 397 6.56 9.32 -19.43
C GLY A 397 8.03 9.03 -19.72
N ALA A 398 8.81 8.61 -18.70
CA ALA A 398 10.24 8.33 -18.87
C ALA A 398 10.48 7.12 -19.81
N PRO A 399 11.58 7.09 -20.58
CA PRO A 399 11.83 6.03 -21.56
C PRO A 399 12.04 4.65 -20.96
N THR A 400 12.51 4.60 -19.72
CA THR A 400 12.73 3.36 -18.98
C THR A 400 12.23 3.48 -17.53
N GLU A 401 11.96 2.36 -16.89
CA GLU A 401 11.63 2.31 -15.48
C GLU A 401 12.72 2.96 -14.60
N ASP A 402 13.99 2.72 -14.90
CA ASP A 402 15.11 3.28 -14.15
C ASP A 402 15.21 4.80 -14.27
N ASP A 403 14.95 5.36 -15.47
CA ASP A 403 14.88 6.81 -15.67
C ASP A 403 13.70 7.41 -14.88
N GLY A 404 12.54 6.77 -14.90
CA GLY A 404 11.38 7.18 -14.12
C GLY A 404 11.66 7.16 -12.62
N ILE A 405 12.31 6.12 -12.11
CA ILE A 405 12.74 6.02 -10.71
C ILE A 405 13.69 7.16 -10.34
N ALA A 406 14.69 7.47 -11.17
CA ALA A 406 15.61 8.55 -10.90
C ALA A 406 14.91 9.92 -10.79
N ILE A 407 13.90 10.17 -11.63
CA ILE A 407 13.08 11.39 -11.56
C ILE A 407 12.20 11.38 -10.29
N MET A 408 11.60 10.25 -9.94
CA MET A 408 10.81 10.12 -8.72
C MET A 408 11.64 10.30 -7.45
N GLN A 409 12.91 9.92 -7.44
CA GLN A 409 13.84 10.22 -6.35
C GLN A 409 14.09 11.73 -6.23
N GLN A 410 14.25 12.47 -7.35
CA GLN A 410 14.32 13.93 -7.32
C GLN A 410 13.01 14.57 -6.78
N ALA A 411 11.87 14.00 -7.13
CA ALA A 411 10.59 14.45 -6.56
C ALA A 411 10.54 14.24 -5.02
N GLN A 412 11.11 13.13 -4.52
CA GLN A 412 11.22 12.91 -3.08
C GLN A 412 12.18 13.91 -2.39
N GLU A 413 13.23 14.40 -3.05
CA GLU A 413 14.09 15.44 -2.51
C GLU A 413 13.31 16.74 -2.25
N LEU A 414 12.34 17.10 -3.12
CA LEU A 414 11.42 18.21 -2.87
C LEU A 414 10.53 17.95 -1.66
N LEU A 415 10.00 16.72 -1.54
CA LEU A 415 9.19 16.34 -0.37
C LEU A 415 10.00 16.37 0.93
N LEU A 416 11.28 15.98 0.91
CA LEU A 416 12.17 16.08 2.07
C LEU A 416 12.43 17.54 2.47
N LYS A 417 12.50 18.44 1.51
CA LYS A 417 12.66 19.87 1.75
C LYS A 417 11.38 20.49 2.31
N ASP A 418 10.24 20.21 1.69
CA ASP A 418 8.96 20.85 2.01
C ASP A 418 8.24 20.20 3.19
N LEU A 419 8.44 18.91 3.41
CA LEU A 419 7.80 18.08 4.44
C LEU A 419 6.30 18.34 4.61
N PRO A 420 5.49 18.24 3.54
CA PRO A 420 4.04 18.34 3.69
C PRO A 420 3.50 17.20 4.57
N VAL A 421 4.22 16.09 4.59
CA VAL A 421 4.03 14.90 5.39
C VAL A 421 5.37 14.51 5.98
N VAL A 422 5.38 14.07 7.23
CA VAL A 422 6.56 13.56 7.93
C VAL A 422 6.53 12.04 7.92
N PRO A 423 7.40 11.35 7.15
CA PRO A 423 7.60 9.91 7.25
C PRO A 423 7.99 9.49 8.67
N LEU A 424 7.27 8.52 9.25
CA LEU A 424 7.54 8.04 10.61
C LEU A 424 8.25 6.70 10.60
N TRP A 425 7.58 5.65 10.14
CA TRP A 425 8.13 4.29 10.05
C TRP A 425 7.41 3.45 9.00
N TYR A 426 8.13 2.46 8.51
CA TYR A 426 7.56 1.43 7.65
C TYR A 426 6.86 0.36 8.49
N TYR A 427 5.79 -0.20 7.97
CA TYR A 427 5.15 -1.36 8.56
C TYR A 427 6.00 -2.60 8.33
N ASN A 428 6.06 -3.48 9.35
CA ASN A 428 6.67 -4.78 9.20
C ASN A 428 5.59 -5.86 9.16
N ALA A 429 5.77 -6.86 8.31
CA ALA A 429 5.08 -8.13 8.42
C ALA A 429 5.53 -8.81 9.72
N ASN A 430 4.57 -9.13 10.57
CA ASN A 430 4.80 -9.75 11.87
C ASN A 430 4.01 -11.05 11.88
N GLY A 431 4.61 -12.12 11.38
CA GLY A 431 3.97 -13.41 11.24
C GLY A 431 4.75 -14.53 11.93
N ALA A 432 4.09 -15.65 12.15
CA ALA A 432 4.73 -16.85 12.64
C ALA A 432 3.99 -18.11 12.14
N TRP A 433 4.68 -19.25 12.23
CA TRP A 433 4.12 -20.52 11.80
C TRP A 433 4.49 -21.67 12.75
N ASN A 434 3.70 -22.73 12.74
CA ASN A 434 3.95 -23.89 13.55
C ASN A 434 4.99 -24.83 12.88
N ASN A 435 5.38 -25.88 13.57
CA ASN A 435 6.40 -26.85 13.09
C ASN A 435 5.85 -27.91 12.12
N LYS A 436 4.59 -27.77 11.68
CA LYS A 436 3.96 -28.70 10.72
C LYS A 436 4.09 -28.26 9.28
N VAL A 437 4.62 -27.04 9.06
CA VAL A 437 4.81 -26.45 7.74
C VAL A 437 6.23 -25.95 7.53
N ASP A 438 6.66 -26.03 6.27
CA ASP A 438 7.94 -25.54 5.77
C ASP A 438 7.73 -24.58 4.59
N ASN A 439 8.81 -23.94 4.12
CA ASN A 439 8.82 -23.02 2.98
C ASN A 439 7.89 -21.81 3.13
N VAL A 440 7.66 -21.37 4.37
CA VAL A 440 6.89 -20.17 4.66
C VAL A 440 7.73 -18.95 4.33
N SER A 441 7.23 -18.09 3.47
CA SER A 441 7.81 -16.79 3.12
C SER A 441 6.70 -15.77 2.93
N PHE A 442 7.06 -14.50 3.06
CA PHE A 442 6.15 -13.37 2.92
C PHE A 442 6.57 -12.54 1.71
N ASP A 443 5.61 -11.95 1.03
CA ASP A 443 5.84 -11.14 -0.15
C ASP A 443 6.10 -9.65 0.20
N TRP A 444 6.28 -8.83 -0.84
CA TRP A 444 6.50 -7.40 -0.74
C TRP A 444 5.33 -6.64 -0.07
N HIS A 445 4.14 -7.23 -0.07
CA HIS A 445 2.92 -6.68 0.51
C HIS A 445 2.67 -7.17 1.95
N GLY A 446 3.56 -8.04 2.48
CA GLY A 446 3.47 -8.57 3.83
C GLY A 446 2.54 -9.78 3.98
N GLN A 447 2.21 -10.46 2.87
CA GLN A 447 1.31 -11.61 2.88
C GLN A 447 2.08 -12.93 2.74
N PRO A 448 1.65 -14.03 3.42
CA PRO A 448 2.23 -15.33 3.23
C PRO A 448 2.04 -15.83 1.79
N ILE A 449 3.11 -16.34 1.17
CA ILE A 449 3.07 -16.89 -0.19
C ILE A 449 2.53 -18.32 -0.14
N ALA A 450 1.20 -18.46 -0.11
CA ALA A 450 0.50 -19.70 0.19
C ALA A 450 0.89 -20.87 -0.74
N TYR A 451 1.12 -20.61 -2.04
CA TYR A 451 1.42 -21.69 -2.99
C TYR A 451 2.79 -22.36 -2.77
N LYS A 452 3.71 -21.72 -2.04
CA LYS A 452 5.04 -22.26 -1.69
C LYS A 452 5.04 -23.09 -0.41
N ILE A 453 4.07 -22.88 0.48
CA ILE A 453 4.03 -23.53 1.79
C ILE A 453 3.77 -25.01 1.61
N THR A 454 4.57 -25.84 2.29
CA THR A 454 4.43 -27.30 2.26
C THR A 454 4.25 -27.86 3.66
N LYS A 455 3.61 -29.04 3.79
CA LYS A 455 3.61 -29.77 5.07
C LYS A 455 4.98 -30.35 5.33
N THR A 456 5.46 -30.19 6.57
CA THR A 456 6.70 -30.83 7.03
C THR A 456 6.56 -32.34 6.88
N THR A 457 7.40 -32.96 6.07
CA THR A 457 7.53 -34.41 6.05
C THR A 457 8.12 -34.84 7.39
N ALA A 458 7.36 -35.62 8.18
CA ALA A 458 7.91 -36.16 9.41
C ALA A 458 9.23 -36.88 9.06
N LYS A 459 10.35 -36.34 9.56
CA LYS A 459 11.60 -37.13 9.52
C LYS A 459 11.35 -38.38 10.32
N LYS A 460 11.25 -39.53 9.59
CA LYS A 460 11.16 -40.86 10.17
C LYS A 460 12.45 -41.14 10.95
#